data_9f2ad0a55c0b6ead82ed016f56cf063a
#
_entry.id   9f2ad0a55c0b6ead82ed016f56cf063a
#
_cell.length_a   1.000
_cell.length_b   1.000
_cell.length_c   1.000
_cell.angle_alpha   90.00
_cell.angle_beta   90.00
_cell.angle_gamma   90.00
#
_symmetry.space_group_name_H-M   'P 1'
#
loop_
_entity.id
_entity.type
_entity.pdbx_description
1 polymer ?
#
loop_
_entity_poly.entity_id
_entity_poly.type
_entity_poly.pdbx_seq_one_letter_code
_entity_poly.pdbx_strand_id
1 'polypeptide(L)'
;MGKRVGMISLGCAKNQVNAEQMLYRLQQAGYTLQEDVDGADLVIVNTCGFIDSAKSEAIDNILAMGALKQEGRIGRLLVTGCLSQRYQDEILQEMPEVDGVLGTGSYDDIVSVADRLLNGGETVSEFGDIDAPADEAGRVLTTPQHYAYIKIPRPARTTRPRLSSPWWCCPPSRWGCPQNPAA
;
A
#
# COMPACT_ATOMS: atom_id res chain seq x y z
N MET A 1 18.85 -20.16 -6.45
CA MET A 1 18.53 -19.68 -5.10
C MET A 1 17.44 -18.61 -5.24
N GLY A 2 16.35 -18.72 -4.48
CA GLY A 2 15.29 -17.71 -4.54
C GLY A 2 15.80 -16.36 -4.04
N LYS A 3 15.43 -15.27 -4.71
CA LYS A 3 15.77 -13.90 -4.28
C LYS A 3 15.04 -13.58 -2.98
N ARG A 4 15.72 -12.90 -2.05
CA ARG A 4 15.21 -12.59 -0.70
C ARG A 4 14.52 -11.23 -0.70
N VAL A 5 13.33 -11.18 -0.12
CA VAL A 5 12.52 -9.96 -0.02
C VAL A 5 12.21 -9.69 1.43
N GLY A 6 12.57 -8.47 1.89
CA GLY A 6 12.14 -7.92 3.17
C GLY A 6 11.04 -6.87 2.98
N MET A 7 10.13 -6.73 3.93
CA MET A 7 9.07 -5.72 3.87
C MET A 7 8.92 -4.98 5.18
N ILE A 8 8.91 -3.65 5.09
CA ILE A 8 8.54 -2.75 6.19
C ILE A 8 7.14 -2.23 5.89
N SER A 9 6.17 -2.54 6.75
CA SER A 9 4.80 -2.07 6.59
C SER A 9 4.49 -0.99 7.62
N LEU A 10 4.31 0.22 7.13
CA LEU A 10 3.95 1.39 7.92
C LEU A 10 2.49 1.75 7.66
N GLY A 11 1.79 2.20 8.70
CA GLY A 11 0.47 2.77 8.53
C GLY A 11 -0.68 1.94 9.07
N CYS A 12 -1.82 1.99 8.39
CA CYS A 12 -3.08 1.49 8.92
C CYS A 12 -3.32 0.00 8.59
N ALA A 13 -4.33 -0.61 9.23
CA ALA A 13 -4.76 -1.98 8.96
C ALA A 13 -5.06 -2.27 7.48
N LYS A 14 -5.52 -1.28 6.70
CA LYS A 14 -5.74 -1.43 5.26
C LYS A 14 -4.43 -1.64 4.51
N ASN A 15 -3.39 -0.86 4.86
CA ASN A 15 -2.06 -1.02 4.28
C ASN A 15 -1.45 -2.38 4.64
N GLN A 16 -1.68 -2.86 5.86
CA GLN A 16 -1.21 -4.16 6.28
C GLN A 16 -1.82 -5.29 5.46
N VAL A 17 -3.13 -5.26 5.21
CA VAL A 17 -3.78 -6.26 4.33
C VAL A 17 -3.18 -6.24 2.93
N ASN A 18 -2.92 -5.05 2.37
CA ASN A 18 -2.28 -4.93 1.06
C ASN A 18 -0.84 -5.49 1.07
N ALA A 19 -0.07 -5.22 2.14
CA ALA A 19 1.27 -5.78 2.33
C ALA A 19 1.23 -7.31 2.36
N GLU A 20 0.32 -7.90 3.12
CA GLU A 20 0.14 -9.36 3.23
C GLU A 20 -0.23 -10.01 1.89
N GLN A 21 -1.03 -9.33 1.05
CA GLN A 21 -1.35 -9.79 -0.30
C GLN A 21 -0.13 -9.70 -1.23
N MET A 22 0.64 -8.61 -1.19
CA MET A 22 1.88 -8.48 -1.96
C MET A 22 2.90 -9.56 -1.57
N LEU A 23 3.08 -9.81 -0.27
CA LEU A 23 3.96 -10.88 0.22
C LEU A 23 3.52 -12.26 -0.29
N TYR A 24 2.22 -12.54 -0.28
CA TYR A 24 1.70 -13.79 -0.83
C TYR A 24 2.03 -13.96 -2.31
N ARG A 25 1.83 -12.92 -3.14
CA ARG A 25 2.14 -12.96 -4.58
C ARG A 25 3.63 -13.19 -4.83
N LEU A 26 4.50 -12.51 -4.09
CA LEU A 26 5.95 -12.70 -4.16
C LEU A 26 6.36 -14.13 -3.75
N GLN A 27 5.76 -14.68 -2.70
CA GLN A 27 6.00 -16.04 -2.27
C GLN A 27 5.59 -17.07 -3.35
N GLN A 28 4.42 -16.88 -3.97
CA GLN A 28 3.96 -17.74 -5.06
C GLN A 28 4.86 -17.67 -6.31
N ALA A 29 5.48 -16.52 -6.54
CA ALA A 29 6.46 -16.33 -7.61
C ALA A 29 7.85 -16.89 -7.28
N GLY A 30 8.05 -17.50 -6.10
CA GLY A 30 9.31 -18.16 -5.73
C GLY A 30 10.30 -17.26 -4.99
N TYR A 31 9.88 -16.09 -4.55
CA TYR A 31 10.70 -15.23 -3.67
C TYR A 31 10.73 -15.80 -2.25
N THR A 32 11.86 -15.66 -1.58
CA THR A 32 12.02 -16.02 -0.17
C THR A 32 11.73 -14.80 0.69
N LEU A 33 10.66 -14.86 1.48
CA LEU A 33 10.30 -13.80 2.42
C LEU A 33 11.18 -13.89 3.66
N GLN A 34 11.68 -12.75 4.14
CA GLN A 34 12.43 -12.65 5.40
C GLN A 34 11.89 -11.51 6.27
N GLU A 35 12.00 -11.68 7.58
CA GLU A 35 11.55 -10.69 8.56
C GLU A 35 12.56 -9.54 8.69
N ASP A 36 13.85 -9.87 8.63
CA ASP A 36 14.92 -8.90 8.67
C ASP A 36 15.20 -8.37 7.26
N VAL A 37 15.40 -7.07 7.15
CA VAL A 37 15.76 -6.42 5.87
C VAL A 37 17.23 -6.62 5.52
N ASP A 38 18.07 -6.97 6.50
CA ASP A 38 19.52 -7.13 6.28
C ASP A 38 19.81 -8.32 5.36
N GLY A 39 20.58 -8.06 4.34
CA GLY A 39 20.91 -9.04 3.32
C GLY A 39 19.76 -9.35 2.33
N ALA A 40 18.67 -8.56 2.31
CA ALA A 40 17.62 -8.70 1.32
C ALA A 40 18.07 -8.22 -0.05
N ASP A 41 17.68 -8.96 -1.10
CA ASP A 41 17.92 -8.55 -2.48
C ASP A 41 16.96 -7.41 -2.88
N LEU A 42 15.75 -7.38 -2.30
CA LEU A 42 14.76 -6.33 -2.44
C LEU A 42 14.14 -5.99 -1.08
N VAL A 43 14.12 -4.71 -0.74
CA VAL A 43 13.35 -4.19 0.41
C VAL A 43 12.17 -3.39 -0.10
N ILE A 44 11.00 -3.68 0.43
CA ILE A 44 9.74 -3.00 0.11
C ILE A 44 9.30 -2.19 1.33
N VAL A 45 9.15 -0.88 1.16
CA VAL A 45 8.60 0.02 2.20
C VAL A 45 7.18 0.38 1.82
N ASN A 46 6.21 -0.22 2.52
CA ASN A 46 4.79 0.08 2.33
C ASN A 46 4.39 1.24 3.24
N THR A 47 4.13 2.39 2.64
CA THR A 47 4.06 3.69 3.29
C THR A 47 2.63 4.17 3.54
N CYS A 48 2.46 5.01 4.57
CA CYS A 48 1.27 5.79 4.81
C CYS A 48 1.52 7.27 4.47
N GLY A 49 0.55 7.92 3.82
CA GLY A 49 0.63 9.33 3.45
C GLY A 49 -0.57 10.16 3.93
N PHE A 50 -1.33 9.65 4.94
CA PHE A 50 -2.58 10.27 5.35
C PHE A 50 -2.38 11.43 6.33
N ILE A 51 -1.50 11.27 7.32
CA ILE A 51 -1.20 12.29 8.33
C ILE A 51 0.28 12.66 8.27
N ASP A 52 0.64 13.86 8.69
CA ASP A 52 2.00 14.37 8.55
C ASP A 52 3.03 13.58 9.37
N SER A 53 2.68 13.11 10.58
CA SER A 53 3.55 12.25 11.37
C SER A 53 3.86 10.92 10.67
N ALA A 54 2.87 10.31 10.00
CA ALA A 54 3.09 9.08 9.24
C ALA A 54 3.92 9.31 7.97
N LYS A 55 3.85 10.51 7.38
CA LYS A 55 4.73 10.88 6.26
C LYS A 55 6.18 11.00 6.73
N SER A 56 6.41 11.70 7.86
CA SER A 56 7.76 11.82 8.42
C SER A 56 8.35 10.45 8.74
N GLU A 57 7.60 9.59 9.41
CA GLU A 57 8.01 8.21 9.70
C GLU A 57 8.33 7.42 8.42
N ALA A 58 7.52 7.58 7.37
CA ALA A 58 7.77 6.91 6.10
C ALA A 58 9.06 7.40 5.44
N ILE A 59 9.29 8.72 5.41
CA ILE A 59 10.50 9.32 4.86
C ILE A 59 11.74 8.86 5.65
N ASP A 60 11.69 8.90 6.98
CA ASP A 60 12.79 8.45 7.83
C ASP A 60 13.15 6.99 7.58
N ASN A 61 12.14 6.12 7.41
CA ASN A 61 12.37 4.71 7.08
C ASN A 61 12.96 4.54 5.68
N ILE A 62 12.49 5.30 4.67
CA ILE A 62 13.06 5.24 3.32
C ILE A 62 14.53 5.66 3.33
N LEU A 63 14.87 6.76 4.02
CA LEU A 63 16.25 7.23 4.16
C LEU A 63 17.13 6.22 4.92
N ALA A 64 16.61 5.61 5.98
CA ALA A 64 17.33 4.56 6.70
C ALA A 64 17.62 3.34 5.80
N MET A 65 16.66 2.92 4.97
CA MET A 65 16.88 1.85 3.99
C MET A 65 17.83 2.27 2.88
N GLY A 66 17.78 3.54 2.46
CA GLY A 66 18.76 4.12 1.53
C GLY A 66 20.19 4.04 2.06
N ALA A 67 20.40 4.33 3.34
CA ALA A 67 21.70 4.18 3.99
C ALA A 67 22.20 2.72 3.98
N LEU A 68 21.34 1.76 4.34
CA LEU A 68 21.68 0.33 4.28
C LEU A 68 22.00 -0.13 2.85
N LYS A 69 21.37 0.45 1.85
CA LYS A 69 21.67 0.19 0.45
C LYS A 69 23.07 0.72 0.06
N GLN A 70 23.42 1.92 0.51
CA GLN A 70 24.76 2.48 0.27
C GLN A 70 25.86 1.67 0.96
N GLU A 71 25.56 1.07 2.12
CA GLU A 71 26.45 0.14 2.82
C GLU A 71 26.54 -1.25 2.14
N GLY A 72 25.73 -1.49 1.10
CA GLY A 72 25.68 -2.78 0.40
C GLY A 72 24.99 -3.89 1.18
N ARG A 73 24.24 -3.57 2.22
CA ARG A 73 23.51 -4.51 3.07
C ARG A 73 22.17 -4.93 2.47
N ILE A 74 21.58 -4.09 1.62
CA ILE A 74 20.38 -4.42 0.85
C ILE A 74 20.61 -4.15 -0.64
N GLY A 75 19.91 -4.88 -1.50
CA GLY A 75 20.09 -4.77 -2.95
C GLY A 75 19.32 -3.61 -3.55
N ARG A 76 18.00 -3.70 -3.58
CA ARG A 76 17.10 -2.73 -4.21
C ARG A 76 16.05 -2.23 -3.22
N LEU A 77 15.57 -0.98 -3.42
CA LEU A 77 14.58 -0.33 -2.58
C LEU A 77 13.33 0.04 -3.39
N LEU A 78 12.20 -0.53 -3.03
CA LEU A 78 10.89 -0.26 -3.62
C LEU A 78 9.99 0.43 -2.59
N VAL A 79 9.41 1.56 -2.96
CA VAL A 79 8.45 2.29 -2.13
C VAL A 79 7.05 2.09 -2.67
N THR A 80 6.11 1.76 -1.80
CA THR A 80 4.71 1.56 -2.16
C THR A 80 3.76 2.14 -1.11
N GLY A 81 2.46 2.14 -1.39
CA GLY A 81 1.43 2.58 -0.46
C GLY A 81 0.84 3.96 -0.75
N CYS A 82 0.22 4.57 0.28
CA CYS A 82 -0.50 5.82 0.10
C CYS A 82 0.42 7.02 -0.19
N LEU A 83 1.65 7.02 0.34
CA LEU A 83 2.63 8.07 0.05
C LEU A 83 3.05 8.02 -1.41
N SER A 84 3.41 6.83 -1.92
CA SER A 84 3.81 6.65 -3.31
C SER A 84 2.69 7.02 -4.29
N GLN A 85 1.45 6.64 -4.00
CA GLN A 85 0.31 7.01 -4.83
C GLN A 85 0.08 8.53 -4.89
N ARG A 86 0.41 9.25 -3.83
CA ARG A 86 0.18 10.69 -3.73
C ARG A 86 1.27 11.53 -4.39
N TYR A 87 2.53 11.11 -4.22
CA TYR A 87 3.70 11.88 -4.67
C TYR A 87 4.37 11.30 -5.91
N GLN A 88 3.98 10.10 -6.30
CA GLN A 88 4.39 9.47 -7.57
C GLN A 88 5.89 9.66 -7.89
N ASP A 89 6.18 10.24 -9.05
CA ASP A 89 7.55 10.42 -9.52
C ASP A 89 8.36 11.44 -8.71
N GLU A 90 7.72 12.29 -7.90
CA GLU A 90 8.42 13.21 -6.99
C GLU A 90 9.33 12.45 -6.01
N ILE A 91 8.91 11.24 -5.56
CA ILE A 91 9.71 10.39 -4.68
C ILE A 91 11.02 10.01 -5.34
N LEU A 92 11.00 9.64 -6.63
CA LEU A 92 12.22 9.27 -7.36
C LEU A 92 13.14 10.47 -7.61
N GLN A 93 12.57 11.67 -7.74
CA GLN A 93 13.36 12.90 -7.94
C GLN A 93 14.02 13.37 -6.65
N GLU A 94 13.31 13.30 -5.52
CA GLU A 94 13.78 13.77 -4.23
C GLU A 94 14.61 12.73 -3.46
N MET A 95 14.41 11.43 -3.76
CA MET A 95 15.05 10.30 -3.09
C MET A 95 15.74 9.38 -4.09
N PRO A 96 16.96 9.70 -4.55
CA PRO A 96 17.68 8.96 -5.59
C PRO A 96 18.08 7.53 -5.16
N GLU A 97 18.04 7.22 -3.87
CA GLU A 97 18.26 5.87 -3.32
C GLU A 97 17.12 4.91 -3.61
N VAL A 98 15.93 5.40 -3.95
CA VAL A 98 14.76 4.58 -4.30
C VAL A 98 14.90 4.08 -5.75
N ASP A 99 14.84 2.77 -5.94
CA ASP A 99 14.91 2.16 -7.28
C ASP A 99 13.55 2.04 -7.95
N GLY A 100 12.47 2.03 -7.16
CA GLY A 100 11.13 1.92 -7.73
C GLY A 100 10.02 2.46 -6.85
N VAL A 101 8.95 2.86 -7.51
CA VAL A 101 7.73 3.34 -6.86
C VAL A 101 6.53 2.61 -7.42
N LEU A 102 5.69 2.07 -6.53
CA LEU A 102 4.49 1.34 -6.87
C LEU A 102 3.26 2.00 -6.23
N GLY A 103 2.28 2.34 -7.04
CA GLY A 103 1.02 2.93 -6.58
C GLY A 103 0.07 1.93 -5.95
N THR A 104 -0.95 2.44 -5.27
CA THR A 104 -1.98 1.60 -4.62
C THR A 104 -2.91 0.90 -5.61
N GLY A 105 -2.97 1.35 -6.85
CA GLY A 105 -3.73 0.72 -7.94
C GLY A 105 -2.97 -0.40 -8.66
N SER A 106 -1.68 -0.61 -8.34
CA SER A 106 -0.81 -1.57 -9.03
C SER A 106 -0.23 -2.65 -8.11
N TYR A 107 -0.84 -2.92 -6.96
CA TYR A 107 -0.35 -3.96 -6.06
C TYR A 107 -0.29 -5.36 -6.71
N ASP A 108 -1.10 -5.57 -7.73
CA ASP A 108 -1.16 -6.83 -8.48
C ASP A 108 0.10 -7.04 -9.33
N ASP A 109 0.77 -5.94 -9.72
CA ASP A 109 1.97 -5.93 -10.55
C ASP A 109 3.27 -6.10 -9.74
N ILE A 110 3.18 -6.29 -8.41
CA ILE A 110 4.34 -6.35 -7.50
C ILE A 110 5.42 -7.33 -7.97
N VAL A 111 5.03 -8.48 -8.52
CA VAL A 111 5.98 -9.51 -9.01
C VAL A 111 6.73 -8.99 -10.24
N SER A 112 6.00 -8.42 -11.21
CA SER A 112 6.58 -7.85 -12.42
C SER A 112 7.56 -6.71 -12.10
N VAL A 113 7.18 -5.84 -11.15
CA VAL A 113 8.02 -4.73 -10.68
C VAL A 113 9.27 -5.27 -9.98
N ALA A 114 9.13 -6.26 -9.10
CA ALA A 114 10.27 -6.89 -8.42
C ALA A 114 11.24 -7.54 -9.42
N ASP A 115 10.71 -8.24 -10.43
CA ASP A 115 11.53 -8.85 -11.46
C ASP A 115 12.29 -7.81 -12.30
N ARG A 116 11.65 -6.71 -12.67
CA ARG A 116 12.28 -5.62 -13.42
C ARG A 116 13.39 -4.94 -12.61
N LEU A 117 13.16 -4.66 -11.34
CA LEU A 117 14.14 -4.06 -10.44
C LEU A 117 15.37 -4.97 -10.23
N LEU A 118 15.15 -6.27 -10.05
CA LEU A 118 16.21 -7.21 -9.72
C LEU A 118 16.99 -7.72 -10.95
N ASN A 119 16.38 -7.73 -12.12
CA ASN A 119 16.99 -8.21 -13.36
C ASN A 119 17.37 -7.07 -14.33
N GLY A 120 16.57 -5.99 -14.38
CA GLY A 120 16.75 -4.90 -15.35
C GLY A 120 17.66 -3.78 -14.86
N GLY A 121 17.72 -3.54 -13.55
CA GLY A 121 18.50 -2.42 -12.97
C GLY A 121 17.96 -1.03 -13.29
N GLU A 122 16.81 -0.94 -13.96
CA GLU A 122 16.15 0.32 -14.30
C GLU A 122 15.25 0.79 -13.15
N THR A 123 15.12 2.10 -13.01
CA THR A 123 14.13 2.70 -12.12
C THR A 123 12.72 2.39 -12.62
N VAL A 124 11.85 1.92 -11.74
CA VAL A 124 10.49 1.51 -12.08
C VAL A 124 9.48 2.42 -11.40
N SER A 125 8.53 2.94 -12.19
CA SER A 125 7.40 3.74 -11.70
C SER A 125 6.13 3.14 -12.29
N GLU A 126 5.24 2.60 -11.43
CA GLU A 126 4.03 1.89 -11.85
C GLU A 126 2.81 2.36 -11.05
N PHE A 127 1.83 2.95 -11.76
CA PHE A 127 0.60 3.49 -11.16
C PHE A 127 -0.62 3.04 -11.96
N GLY A 128 -1.38 2.12 -11.40
CA GLY A 128 -2.63 1.63 -11.97
C GLY A 128 -3.85 2.42 -11.49
N ASP A 129 -5.00 2.02 -12.00
CA ASP A 129 -6.30 2.58 -11.61
C ASP A 129 -6.66 2.17 -10.17
N ILE A 130 -6.78 3.15 -9.28
CA ILE A 130 -7.15 2.94 -7.87
C ILE A 130 -8.61 2.51 -7.68
N ASP A 131 -9.46 2.69 -8.68
CA ASP A 131 -10.87 2.29 -8.67
C ASP A 131 -11.07 0.91 -9.34
N ALA A 132 -10.03 0.34 -9.93
CA ALA A 132 -10.08 -1.03 -10.46
C ALA A 132 -10.44 -2.04 -9.36
N PRO A 133 -11.25 -3.06 -9.67
CA PRO A 133 -11.50 -4.13 -8.73
C PRO A 133 -10.17 -4.83 -8.39
N ALA A 134 -9.84 -4.83 -7.09
CA ALA A 134 -8.65 -5.53 -6.62
C ALA A 134 -8.87 -7.04 -6.78
N ASP A 135 -7.89 -7.72 -7.37
CA ASP A 135 -7.88 -9.17 -7.42
C ASP A 135 -7.69 -9.73 -6.00
N GLU A 136 -8.60 -10.62 -5.58
CA GLU A 136 -8.54 -11.25 -4.26
C GLU A 136 -7.49 -12.36 -4.26
N ALA A 137 -6.24 -11.98 -4.00
CA ALA A 137 -5.17 -12.94 -3.75
C ALA A 137 -5.23 -13.50 -2.32
N GLY A 138 -4.59 -14.66 -2.11
CA GLY A 138 -4.28 -15.14 -0.76
C GLY A 138 -3.43 -14.13 0.02
N ARG A 139 -3.21 -14.40 1.31
CA ARG A 139 -2.43 -13.53 2.19
C ARG A 139 -1.43 -14.33 3.04
N VAL A 140 -0.25 -13.77 3.23
CA VAL A 140 0.68 -14.18 4.27
C VAL A 140 0.38 -13.32 5.49
N LEU A 141 -0.24 -13.91 6.53
CA LEU A 141 -0.57 -13.17 7.74
C LEU A 141 0.70 -12.76 8.48
N THR A 142 0.83 -11.47 8.72
CA THR A 142 1.93 -10.86 9.51
C THR A 142 1.44 -10.43 10.90
N THR A 143 0.15 -10.55 11.16
CA THR A 143 -0.46 -10.33 12.48
C THR A 143 -0.26 -11.54 13.40
N PRO A 144 -0.26 -11.34 14.74
CA PRO A 144 -0.33 -12.44 15.70
C PRO A 144 -1.52 -13.35 15.44
N GLN A 145 -1.39 -14.65 15.78
CA GLN A 145 -2.38 -15.69 15.43
C GLN A 145 -3.80 -15.48 15.98
N HIS A 146 -3.99 -14.58 16.93
CA HIS A 146 -5.26 -14.36 17.61
C HIS A 146 -6.16 -13.31 16.94
N TYR A 147 -5.68 -12.60 15.91
CA TYR A 147 -6.51 -11.69 15.10
C TYR A 147 -5.96 -11.52 13.69
N ALA A 148 -6.85 -11.12 12.78
CA ALA A 148 -6.49 -10.70 11.42
C ALA A 148 -7.42 -9.58 10.97
N TYR A 149 -6.90 -8.65 10.17
CA TYR A 149 -7.73 -7.62 9.55
C TYR A 149 -8.46 -8.16 8.34
N ILE A 150 -9.70 -7.73 8.15
CA ILE A 150 -10.51 -8.05 6.98
C ILE A 150 -10.79 -6.77 6.20
N LYS A 151 -10.50 -6.79 4.91
CA LYS A 151 -10.83 -5.70 4.00
C LYS A 151 -12.27 -5.90 3.51
N ILE A 152 -13.16 -5.02 3.90
CA ILE A 152 -14.54 -5.03 3.40
C ILE A 152 -14.54 -4.24 2.09
N PRO A 153 -14.89 -4.85 0.94
CA PRO A 153 -14.97 -4.15 -0.32
C PRO A 153 -15.99 -3.02 -0.22
N ARG A 154 -15.64 -1.85 -0.76
CA ARG A 154 -16.67 -0.81 -0.97
C ARG A 154 -17.73 -1.40 -1.89
N PRO A 155 -19.03 -1.27 -1.53
CA PRO A 155 -20.06 -1.52 -2.54
C PRO A 155 -19.73 -0.62 -3.74
N ALA A 156 -19.75 -1.20 -4.94
CA ALA A 156 -19.63 -0.44 -6.16
C ALA A 156 -20.50 0.82 -5.99
N ARG A 157 -19.97 1.99 -6.40
CA ARG A 157 -20.79 3.21 -6.46
C ARG A 157 -21.92 2.92 -7.45
N THR A 158 -22.94 2.20 -6.99
CA THR A 158 -24.23 2.31 -7.60
C THR A 158 -24.55 3.78 -7.47
N THR A 159 -24.61 4.46 -8.62
CA THR A 159 -25.29 5.75 -8.72
C THR A 159 -26.54 5.59 -7.87
N ARG A 160 -26.55 6.21 -6.68
CA ARG A 160 -27.76 6.25 -5.88
C ARG A 160 -28.81 6.79 -6.84
N PRO A 161 -29.86 6.03 -7.21
CA PRO A 161 -30.96 6.65 -7.88
C PRO A 161 -31.31 7.82 -6.98
N ARG A 162 -31.36 9.03 -7.52
CA ARG A 162 -31.96 10.15 -6.80
C ARG A 162 -33.31 9.63 -6.37
N LEU A 163 -33.40 9.22 -5.11
CA LEU A 163 -34.70 8.98 -4.49
C LEU A 163 -35.34 10.36 -4.40
N SER A 164 -36.02 10.70 -5.47
CA SER A 164 -36.94 11.85 -5.54
C SER A 164 -38.22 11.56 -4.74
N SER A 165 -38.12 10.78 -3.69
CA SER A 165 -39.26 10.49 -2.82
C SER A 165 -39.06 11.25 -1.51
N PRO A 166 -39.96 12.19 -1.18
CA PRO A 166 -39.91 12.98 0.05
C PRO A 166 -40.28 12.20 1.30
N TRP A 167 -40.28 10.88 1.27
CA TRP A 167 -40.84 10.02 2.32
C TRP A 167 -39.85 9.43 3.31
N TRP A 168 -38.56 9.83 3.28
CA TRP A 168 -37.58 9.44 4.29
C TRP A 168 -37.24 10.59 5.26
N CYS A 169 -38.24 11.40 5.61
CA CYS A 169 -38.19 12.16 6.83
C CYS A 169 -38.61 11.27 7.99
N CYS A 170 -37.68 10.94 8.89
CA CYS A 170 -38.01 10.43 10.21
C CYS A 170 -39.12 11.34 10.83
N PRO A 171 -40.19 10.74 11.36
CA PRO A 171 -41.18 11.55 12.07
C PRO A 171 -40.49 12.27 13.27
N PRO A 172 -40.75 13.53 13.49
CA PRO A 172 -39.99 14.41 14.41
C PRO A 172 -40.16 14.08 15.91
N SER A 173 -40.76 12.98 16.27
CA SER A 173 -41.16 12.72 17.66
C SER A 173 -40.32 11.71 18.43
N ARG A 174 -39.25 11.14 17.89
CA ARG A 174 -38.49 10.09 18.63
C ARG A 174 -36.95 10.22 18.73
N TRP A 175 -36.28 10.97 17.86
CA TRP A 175 -34.80 11.14 17.97
C TRP A 175 -34.45 12.51 17.42
N GLY A 176 -34.11 13.44 18.31
CA GLY A 176 -33.80 14.84 17.99
C GLY A 176 -32.83 15.03 16.82
N CYS A 177 -33.33 14.97 15.58
CA CYS A 177 -32.61 15.43 14.42
C CYS A 177 -32.50 16.93 14.41
N PRO A 178 -31.32 17.55 14.33
CA PRO A 178 -31.19 18.99 14.19
C PRO A 178 -31.84 19.40 12.87
N GLN A 179 -32.80 20.35 12.98
CA GLN A 179 -33.42 20.98 11.83
C GLN A 179 -32.34 21.76 11.06
N ASN A 180 -32.25 21.53 9.78
CA ASN A 180 -31.37 22.29 8.88
C ASN A 180 -31.99 23.70 8.70
N PRO A 181 -31.34 24.82 9.12
CA PRO A 181 -31.92 26.16 9.07
C PRO A 181 -31.69 26.86 7.72
N ALA A 182 -31.72 26.12 6.59
CA ALA A 182 -31.65 26.71 5.26
C ALA A 182 -32.69 26.07 4.34
N ALA A 183 -33.88 26.62 4.34
CA ALA A 183 -34.86 26.57 3.27
C ALA A 183 -35.28 28.02 2.93
#